data_5c7c8a77d435f2ebb4e4ce1ef6eeacf4
#
_entry.id   5c7c8a77d435f2ebb4e4ce1ef6eeacf4
#
_cell.length_a   1.000
_cell.length_b   1.000
_cell.length_c   1.000
_cell.angle_alpha   90.00
_cell.angle_beta   90.00
_cell.angle_gamma   90.00
#
_symmetry.space_group_name_H-M   'P 1'
#
loop_
_entity.id
_entity.type
_entity.pdbx_description
1 polymer ?
#
loop_
_entity_poly.entity_id
_entity_poly.type
_entity_poly.pdbx_seq_one_letter_code
_entity_poly.pdbx_strand_id
1 'polypeptide(L)'
;MTLENKGLTATIVFQANSANYGESLGNVSALKKVTRGDGNQYSYISRQALRYNMVNELNEPLADLEAKGSGESTVIQFAHTANIKNSPEIDLFGYMKTDSGKNATTRNAVVRLSNAMGQTPYQGDTDFLTNMGLAKRMSKKLGKEVYNNIAQSEIQADYYVYTVTIDLDKVGIDENDKDSTMQINNQERARRVNKLLTTIQYLYRDIRGRREDLKPLFIIGGIYDIKNPFFENEVHVNKGNLSVESIKSILEDKYIAENTSVGLVNNIFKNDEQIKKELNPVSVTKFMQELQDSVSEYYTD
;
A
#
# COMPACT_ATOMS: atom_id res chain seq x y z
N MET A 1 15.04 -23.39 15.35
CA MET A 1 14.19 -24.11 14.39
C MET A 1 14.12 -23.28 13.12
N THR A 2 14.09 -23.93 11.95
CA THR A 2 13.86 -23.23 10.69
C THR A 2 12.36 -23.00 10.55
N LEU A 3 11.93 -21.76 10.35
CA LEU A 3 10.51 -21.45 10.14
C LEU A 3 9.99 -22.13 8.87
N GLU A 4 8.73 -22.53 8.90
CA GLU A 4 8.04 -23.06 7.72
C GLU A 4 7.96 -22.03 6.60
N ASN A 5 8.02 -22.49 5.35
CA ASN A 5 7.94 -21.62 4.17
C ASN A 5 6.51 -21.13 3.96
N LYS A 6 6.05 -20.13 4.73
CA LYS A 6 4.71 -19.56 4.63
C LYS A 6 4.71 -18.10 4.18
N GLY A 7 3.66 -17.72 3.51
CA GLY A 7 3.39 -16.34 3.12
C GLY A 7 2.02 -15.87 3.56
N LEU A 8 1.94 -14.61 3.97
CA LEU A 8 0.68 -13.92 4.17
C LEU A 8 0.30 -13.21 2.89
N THR A 9 -0.95 -13.36 2.47
CA THR A 9 -1.52 -12.64 1.33
C THR A 9 -2.86 -12.06 1.72
N ALA A 10 -3.10 -10.79 1.38
CA ALA A 10 -4.40 -10.14 1.58
C ALA A 10 -4.69 -9.14 0.46
N THR A 11 -5.89 -9.23 -0.12
CA THR A 11 -6.41 -8.28 -1.10
C THR A 11 -7.42 -7.36 -0.43
N ILE A 12 -7.25 -6.07 -0.65
CA ILE A 12 -7.89 -5.00 0.11
C ILE A 12 -8.64 -4.07 -0.85
N VAL A 13 -9.89 -3.76 -0.50
CA VAL A 13 -10.68 -2.71 -1.14
C VAL A 13 -10.81 -1.54 -0.17
N PHE A 14 -10.53 -0.34 -0.64
CA PHE A 14 -10.72 0.92 0.09
C PHE A 14 -11.26 2.00 -0.84
N GLN A 15 -11.65 3.17 -0.30
CA GLN A 15 -12.06 4.33 -1.09
C GLN A 15 -11.03 5.45 -0.99
N ALA A 16 -10.84 6.19 -2.09
CA ALA A 16 -10.05 7.40 -2.13
C ALA A 16 -10.63 8.40 -3.13
N ASN A 17 -10.38 9.69 -2.90
CA ASN A 17 -10.83 10.76 -3.80
C ASN A 17 -9.70 11.40 -4.60
N SER A 18 -8.46 11.12 -4.25
CA SER A 18 -7.27 11.58 -4.96
C SER A 18 -6.34 10.41 -5.12
N ALA A 19 -6.22 9.87 -6.32
CA ALA A 19 -5.32 8.77 -6.56
C ALA A 19 -3.85 9.20 -6.35
N ASN A 20 -2.97 8.98 -7.27
CA ASN A 20 -1.58 9.38 -7.20
C ASN A 20 -1.31 10.37 -8.33
N TYR A 21 -0.83 11.56 -7.99
CA TYR A 21 -0.47 12.55 -8.99
C TYR A 21 0.83 12.14 -9.70
N GLY A 22 0.82 12.28 -11.02
CA GLY A 22 1.98 12.14 -11.89
C GLY A 22 2.66 13.50 -12.13
N GLU A 23 3.21 13.66 -13.31
CA GLU A 23 3.77 14.92 -13.75
C GLU A 23 2.66 15.95 -14.02
N SER A 24 2.93 17.22 -13.72
CA SER A 24 2.02 18.30 -14.04
C SER A 24 2.12 18.68 -15.52
N LEU A 25 0.99 18.86 -16.17
CA LEU A 25 0.90 19.42 -17.51
C LEU A 25 0.53 20.91 -17.40
N GLY A 26 1.52 21.79 -17.43
CA GLY A 26 1.31 23.21 -17.15
C GLY A 26 0.79 23.43 -15.73
N ASN A 27 -0.40 24.05 -15.60
CA ASN A 27 -1.04 24.31 -14.31
C ASN A 27 -1.95 23.17 -13.81
N VAL A 28 -1.99 22.03 -14.53
CA VAL A 28 -2.84 20.89 -14.19
C VAL A 28 -2.02 19.77 -13.59
N SER A 29 -2.33 19.37 -12.37
CA SER A 29 -1.76 18.17 -11.75
C SER A 29 -2.58 16.96 -12.20
N ALA A 30 -1.99 16.10 -13.04
CA ALA A 30 -2.64 14.93 -13.59
C ALA A 30 -2.52 13.72 -12.66
N LEU A 31 -3.58 12.93 -12.55
CA LEU A 31 -3.56 11.63 -11.89
C LEU A 31 -2.75 10.62 -12.73
N LYS A 32 -2.08 9.70 -12.06
CA LYS A 32 -1.53 8.51 -12.73
C LYS A 32 -2.65 7.63 -13.22
N LYS A 33 -2.60 7.29 -14.50
CA LYS A 33 -3.59 6.46 -15.17
C LYS A 33 -2.92 5.37 -16.00
N VAL A 34 -3.63 4.28 -16.19
CA VAL A 34 -3.22 3.17 -17.06
C VAL A 34 -4.41 2.73 -17.89
N THR A 35 -4.18 2.43 -19.17
CA THR A 35 -5.20 1.87 -20.05
C THR A 35 -5.31 0.37 -19.78
N ARG A 36 -6.54 -0.13 -19.59
CA ARG A 36 -6.83 -1.55 -19.44
C ARG A 36 -7.29 -2.17 -20.79
N GLY A 37 -7.50 -3.48 -20.76
CA GLY A 37 -7.90 -4.25 -21.97
C GLY A 37 -9.24 -3.86 -22.58
N ASP A 38 -10.10 -3.16 -21.86
CA ASP A 38 -11.36 -2.57 -22.33
C ASP A 38 -11.18 -1.24 -23.07
N GLY A 39 -9.93 -0.76 -23.20
CA GLY A 39 -9.58 0.50 -23.87
C GLY A 39 -9.78 1.75 -23.02
N ASN A 40 -10.30 1.64 -21.79
CA ASN A 40 -10.52 2.76 -20.88
C ASN A 40 -9.29 3.03 -20.01
N GLN A 41 -9.14 4.28 -19.58
CA GLN A 41 -8.14 4.69 -18.58
C GLN A 41 -8.70 4.56 -17.17
N TYR A 42 -7.86 4.04 -16.27
CA TYR A 42 -8.16 3.89 -14.85
C TYR A 42 -7.09 4.60 -14.03
N SER A 43 -7.50 5.38 -13.04
CA SER A 43 -6.55 5.98 -12.11
C SER A 43 -5.96 4.90 -11.19
N TYR A 44 -4.76 5.13 -10.68
CA TYR A 44 -4.16 4.22 -9.72
C TYR A 44 -3.27 4.96 -8.70
N ILE A 45 -3.16 4.37 -7.51
CA ILE A 45 -2.14 4.73 -6.54
C ILE A 45 -0.98 3.75 -6.71
N SER A 46 0.20 4.26 -7.05
CA SER A 46 1.34 3.39 -7.28
C SER A 46 1.76 2.68 -5.99
N ARG A 47 2.29 1.46 -6.13
CA ARG A 47 2.85 0.71 -5.00
C ARG A 47 3.89 1.51 -4.21
N GLN A 48 4.65 2.38 -4.88
CA GLN A 48 5.63 3.25 -4.23
C GLN A 48 4.95 4.30 -3.34
N ALA A 49 3.84 4.89 -3.79
CA ALA A 49 3.07 5.84 -2.98
C ALA A 49 2.38 5.14 -1.80
N LEU A 50 1.84 3.94 -2.00
CA LEU A 50 1.30 3.13 -0.90
C LEU A 50 2.39 2.79 0.13
N ARG A 51 3.54 2.28 -0.34
CA ARG A 51 4.69 1.98 0.52
C ARG A 51 5.13 3.22 1.32
N TYR A 52 5.26 4.36 0.66
CA TYR A 52 5.65 5.62 1.31
C TYR A 52 4.71 5.96 2.47
N ASN A 53 3.39 5.90 2.24
CA ASN A 53 2.41 6.16 3.29
C ASN A 53 2.51 5.12 4.41
N MET A 54 2.64 3.83 4.09
CA MET A 54 2.80 2.78 5.11
C MET A 54 4.06 2.96 5.94
N VAL A 55 5.20 3.28 5.33
CA VAL A 55 6.47 3.51 6.05
C VAL A 55 6.36 4.70 6.99
N ASN A 56 5.73 5.79 6.56
CA ASN A 56 5.50 6.96 7.42
C ASN A 56 4.59 6.61 8.62
N GLU A 57 3.52 5.88 8.39
CA GLU A 57 2.54 5.52 9.43
C GLU A 57 3.00 4.36 10.33
N LEU A 58 4.01 3.58 9.90
CA LEU A 58 4.64 2.59 10.75
C LEU A 58 5.23 3.21 12.01
N ASN A 59 5.64 4.48 11.95
CA ASN A 59 6.28 5.19 13.06
C ASN A 59 7.42 4.37 13.71
N GLU A 60 8.28 3.83 12.86
CA GLU A 60 9.49 3.08 13.20
C GLU A 60 10.74 3.89 12.77
N PRO A 61 11.93 3.58 13.32
CA PRO A 61 13.15 4.21 12.85
C PRO A 61 13.35 4.01 11.35
N LEU A 62 13.47 5.13 10.63
CA LEU A 62 13.82 5.12 9.21
C LEU A 62 15.29 4.76 9.05
N ALA A 63 15.61 4.15 7.92
CA ALA A 63 16.98 3.82 7.60
C ALA A 63 17.79 5.08 7.24
N ASP A 64 19.04 5.13 7.70
CA ASP A 64 19.95 6.20 7.32
C ASP A 64 20.21 6.21 5.81
N LEU A 65 20.33 7.42 5.26
CA LEU A 65 20.58 7.64 3.84
C LEU A 65 21.97 8.22 3.62
N GLU A 66 22.53 7.97 2.45
CA GLU A 66 23.74 8.60 1.94
C GLU A 66 23.55 9.09 0.53
N ALA A 67 24.25 10.16 0.18
CA ALA A 67 24.27 10.70 -1.18
C ALA A 67 25.64 10.39 -1.83
N LYS A 68 25.63 9.84 -3.04
CA LYS A 68 26.83 9.57 -3.84
C LYS A 68 26.78 10.35 -5.14
N GLY A 69 27.92 10.89 -5.55
CA GLY A 69 28.03 11.75 -6.74
C GLY A 69 28.04 13.22 -6.38
N SER A 70 27.92 14.05 -7.39
CA SER A 70 27.91 15.51 -7.23
C SER A 70 26.94 16.18 -8.25
N GLY A 71 26.35 17.31 -7.85
CA GLY A 71 25.41 18.05 -8.68
C GLY A 71 24.20 17.21 -9.11
N GLU A 72 23.82 17.32 -10.38
CA GLU A 72 22.66 16.60 -10.95
C GLU A 72 22.83 15.09 -11.03
N SER A 73 24.05 14.56 -10.92
CA SER A 73 24.36 13.12 -10.91
C SER A 73 24.35 12.50 -9.50
N THR A 74 23.89 13.23 -8.50
CA THR A 74 23.79 12.71 -7.13
C THR A 74 22.72 11.62 -7.04
N VAL A 75 23.13 10.44 -6.57
CA VAL A 75 22.23 9.32 -6.28
C VAL A 75 22.06 9.20 -4.77
N ILE A 76 20.81 9.18 -4.30
CA ILE A 76 20.48 8.95 -2.89
C ILE A 76 20.16 7.46 -2.72
N GLN A 77 20.79 6.84 -1.73
CA GLN A 77 20.57 5.44 -1.39
C GLN A 77 20.60 5.25 0.13
N PHE A 78 20.21 4.05 0.60
CA PHE A 78 20.41 3.69 2.00
C PHE A 78 21.91 3.63 2.33
N ALA A 79 22.28 4.17 3.48
CA ALA A 79 23.66 4.16 3.96
C ALA A 79 24.17 2.71 4.10
N HIS A 80 25.48 2.52 3.91
CA HIS A 80 26.06 1.19 4.07
C HIS A 80 25.91 0.63 5.48
N THR A 81 25.87 1.49 6.49
CA THR A 81 25.66 1.15 7.91
C THR A 81 24.21 0.74 8.21
N ALA A 82 23.25 1.18 7.38
CA ALA A 82 21.85 0.83 7.57
C ALA A 82 21.64 -0.68 7.35
N ASN A 83 20.92 -1.33 8.24
CA ASN A 83 20.69 -2.78 8.21
C ASN A 83 19.32 -3.14 8.80
N ILE A 84 18.94 -4.41 8.68
CA ILE A 84 17.62 -4.89 9.11
C ILE A 84 17.38 -4.80 10.63
N LYS A 85 18.43 -4.79 11.46
CA LYS A 85 18.27 -4.60 12.92
C LYS A 85 17.85 -3.19 13.26
N ASN A 86 18.41 -2.20 12.56
CA ASN A 86 18.24 -0.80 12.88
C ASN A 86 16.95 -0.21 12.29
N SER A 87 16.45 -0.80 11.20
CA SER A 87 15.27 -0.27 10.53
C SER A 87 14.34 -1.35 9.98
N PRO A 88 13.08 -1.41 10.46
CA PRO A 88 12.04 -2.23 9.87
C PRO A 88 11.75 -1.90 8.40
N GLU A 89 12.00 -0.67 7.94
CA GLU A 89 11.84 -0.29 6.54
C GLU A 89 12.69 -1.16 5.61
N ILE A 90 13.99 -1.29 5.93
CA ILE A 90 14.92 -2.11 5.15
C ILE A 90 14.54 -3.59 5.23
N ASP A 91 14.11 -4.05 6.41
CA ASP A 91 13.72 -5.44 6.59
C ASP A 91 12.48 -5.80 5.76
N LEU A 92 11.44 -4.99 5.84
CA LEU A 92 10.16 -5.28 5.18
C LEU A 92 10.22 -5.01 3.68
N PHE A 93 10.81 -3.89 3.27
CA PHE A 93 10.72 -3.40 1.89
C PHE A 93 12.00 -3.53 1.06
N GLY A 94 13.06 -4.13 1.64
CA GLY A 94 14.30 -4.38 0.95
C GLY A 94 15.14 -3.13 0.68
N TYR A 95 16.30 -3.34 0.05
CA TYR A 95 17.22 -2.27 -0.30
C TYR A 95 18.06 -2.57 -1.54
N MET A 96 18.62 -1.53 -2.10
CA MET A 96 19.70 -1.61 -3.07
C MET A 96 20.76 -0.58 -2.66
N LYS A 97 22.00 -1.04 -2.50
CA LYS A 97 23.18 -0.23 -2.16
C LYS A 97 24.25 -0.44 -3.22
N THR A 98 24.79 0.64 -3.74
CA THR A 98 25.79 0.61 -4.81
C THR A 98 27.11 1.17 -4.31
N ASP A 99 28.21 0.53 -4.70
CA ASP A 99 29.58 1.01 -4.51
C ASP A 99 30.24 1.25 -5.86
N SER A 100 31.05 2.30 -5.95
CA SER A 100 31.84 2.56 -7.15
C SER A 100 32.78 1.38 -7.42
N GLY A 101 32.68 0.80 -8.63
CA GLY A 101 33.52 -0.32 -9.06
C GLY A 101 33.17 -1.67 -8.48
N LYS A 102 32.03 -1.83 -7.78
CA LYS A 102 31.52 -3.09 -7.26
C LYS A 102 30.10 -3.37 -7.75
N ASN A 103 29.68 -4.63 -7.68
CA ASN A 103 28.29 -5.00 -7.88
C ASN A 103 27.40 -4.41 -6.77
N ALA A 104 26.19 -4.01 -7.13
CA ALA A 104 25.21 -3.55 -6.15
C ALA A 104 24.85 -4.67 -5.17
N THR A 105 24.79 -4.34 -3.88
CA THR A 105 24.24 -5.23 -2.86
C THR A 105 22.72 -5.00 -2.78
N THR A 106 21.95 -6.04 -3.02
CA THR A 106 20.48 -5.96 -3.03
C THR A 106 19.88 -6.94 -2.04
N ARG A 107 18.81 -6.52 -1.38
CA ARG A 107 17.91 -7.38 -0.61
C ARG A 107 16.50 -7.24 -1.17
N ASN A 108 15.92 -8.33 -1.58
CA ASN A 108 14.55 -8.33 -2.08
C ASN A 108 13.57 -7.91 -0.98
N ALA A 109 12.53 -7.17 -1.37
CA ALA A 109 11.44 -6.86 -0.47
C ALA A 109 10.73 -8.15 -0.03
N VAL A 110 10.53 -8.33 1.26
CA VAL A 110 9.71 -9.43 1.80
C VAL A 110 8.24 -9.05 1.84
N VAL A 111 7.94 -7.76 1.93
CA VAL A 111 6.60 -7.20 1.76
C VAL A 111 6.47 -6.61 0.36
N ARG A 112 5.54 -7.14 -0.41
CA ARG A 112 5.27 -6.67 -1.78
C ARG A 112 3.86 -6.15 -1.88
N LEU A 113 3.68 -5.07 -2.62
CA LEU A 113 2.40 -4.41 -2.86
C LEU A 113 2.13 -4.39 -4.36
N SER A 114 0.89 -4.65 -4.76
CA SER A 114 0.43 -4.27 -6.08
C SER A 114 0.15 -2.76 -6.14
N ASN A 115 -0.08 -2.22 -7.33
CA ASN A 115 -0.66 -0.88 -7.43
C ASN A 115 -2.12 -0.94 -6.94
N ALA A 116 -2.59 0.10 -6.24
CA ALA A 116 -4.02 0.21 -5.94
C ALA A 116 -4.74 0.74 -7.18
N MET A 117 -5.51 -0.13 -7.82
CA MET A 117 -6.19 0.14 -9.08
C MET A 117 -7.60 0.66 -8.86
N GLY A 118 -7.91 1.80 -9.45
CA GLY A 118 -9.27 2.32 -9.51
C GLY A 118 -10.20 1.33 -10.22
N GLN A 119 -11.45 1.29 -9.80
CA GLN A 119 -12.42 0.27 -10.23
C GLN A 119 -13.41 0.80 -11.28
N THR A 120 -13.43 2.12 -11.51
CA THR A 120 -14.23 2.73 -12.57
C THR A 120 -13.34 3.48 -13.57
N PRO A 121 -13.71 3.54 -14.84
CA PRO A 121 -13.02 4.36 -15.84
C PRO A 121 -12.95 5.82 -15.40
N TYR A 122 -11.81 6.45 -15.65
CA TYR A 122 -11.60 7.87 -15.37
C TYR A 122 -12.51 8.76 -16.23
N GLN A 123 -13.23 9.69 -15.60
CA GLN A 123 -14.22 10.55 -16.26
C GLN A 123 -13.72 11.98 -16.57
N GLY A 124 -12.51 12.34 -16.13
CA GLY A 124 -11.93 13.64 -16.44
C GLY A 124 -12.32 14.78 -15.48
N ASP A 125 -12.74 14.46 -14.25
CA ASP A 125 -13.09 15.46 -13.26
C ASP A 125 -11.87 16.25 -12.79
N THR A 126 -12.06 17.57 -12.59
CA THR A 126 -11.01 18.47 -12.11
C THR A 126 -11.48 19.32 -10.94
N ASP A 127 -10.59 19.48 -9.97
CA ASP A 127 -10.74 20.46 -8.89
C ASP A 127 -9.96 21.73 -9.21
N PHE A 128 -10.56 22.87 -8.93
CA PHE A 128 -10.05 24.18 -9.29
C PHE A 128 -9.69 24.97 -8.03
N LEU A 129 -8.42 25.24 -7.84
CA LEU A 129 -7.88 25.98 -6.71
C LEU A 129 -7.46 27.39 -7.09
N THR A 130 -7.90 28.40 -6.32
CA THR A 130 -7.45 29.78 -6.47
C THR A 130 -6.98 30.35 -5.13
N ASN A 131 -6.02 31.27 -5.16
CA ASN A 131 -5.60 32.03 -3.99
C ASN A 131 -6.22 33.45 -3.91
N MET A 132 -7.45 33.59 -4.40
CA MET A 132 -8.17 34.88 -4.48
C MET A 132 -8.18 35.66 -3.15
N GLY A 133 -8.34 34.99 -2.03
CA GLY A 133 -8.31 35.62 -0.70
C GLY A 133 -6.93 36.25 -0.38
N LEU A 134 -5.85 35.60 -0.76
CA LEU A 134 -4.51 36.15 -0.58
C LEU A 134 -4.24 37.31 -1.53
N ALA A 135 -4.68 37.21 -2.80
CA ALA A 135 -4.57 38.26 -3.78
C ALA A 135 -5.32 39.53 -3.32
N LYS A 136 -6.55 39.42 -2.81
CA LYS A 136 -7.32 40.54 -2.24
C LYS A 136 -6.59 41.20 -1.05
N ARG A 137 -6.05 40.40 -0.13
CA ARG A 137 -5.28 40.93 1.02
C ARG A 137 -4.04 41.69 0.58
N MET A 138 -3.33 41.15 -0.41
CA MET A 138 -2.13 41.79 -0.95
C MET A 138 -2.48 43.08 -1.71
N SER A 139 -3.54 43.09 -2.54
CA SER A 139 -4.04 44.27 -3.21
C SER A 139 -4.35 45.41 -2.25
N LYS A 140 -5.04 45.09 -1.13
CA LYS A 140 -5.32 46.07 -0.06
C LYS A 140 -4.04 46.60 0.60
N LYS A 141 -3.03 45.75 0.82
CA LYS A 141 -1.76 46.14 1.43
C LYS A 141 -0.93 47.03 0.51
N LEU A 142 -0.93 46.76 -0.77
CA LEU A 142 -0.12 47.50 -1.76
C LEU A 142 -0.84 48.68 -2.41
N GLY A 143 -2.15 48.86 -2.20
CA GLY A 143 -2.96 49.88 -2.84
C GLY A 143 -3.07 49.72 -4.35
N LYS A 144 -2.81 48.51 -4.89
CA LYS A 144 -2.91 48.22 -6.35
C LYS A 144 -3.43 46.80 -6.53
N GLU A 145 -3.99 46.54 -7.72
CA GLU A 145 -4.51 45.21 -8.04
C GLU A 145 -3.40 44.16 -8.11
N VAL A 146 -3.64 43.01 -7.48
CA VAL A 146 -2.79 41.81 -7.54
C VAL A 146 -3.66 40.66 -7.99
N TYR A 147 -3.25 40.00 -9.07
CA TYR A 147 -3.97 38.86 -9.64
C TYR A 147 -3.76 37.59 -8.81
N ASN A 148 -4.76 36.75 -8.81
CA ASN A 148 -4.70 35.44 -8.18
C ASN A 148 -4.04 34.40 -9.09
N ASN A 149 -3.40 33.41 -8.47
CA ASN A 149 -2.91 32.23 -9.16
C ASN A 149 -4.01 31.18 -9.24
N ILE A 150 -4.00 30.41 -10.30
CA ILE A 150 -4.92 29.32 -10.58
C ILE A 150 -4.14 28.04 -10.69
N ALA A 151 -4.61 27.00 -10.01
CA ALA A 151 -4.13 25.63 -10.16
C ALA A 151 -5.33 24.70 -10.36
N GLN A 152 -5.14 23.67 -11.17
CA GLN A 152 -6.14 22.63 -11.39
C GLN A 152 -5.56 21.27 -11.00
N SER A 153 -6.42 20.38 -10.55
CA SER A 153 -6.04 19.01 -10.22
C SER A 153 -7.11 18.06 -10.73
N GLU A 154 -6.70 17.02 -11.41
CA GLU A 154 -7.60 15.91 -11.68
C GLU A 154 -7.99 15.25 -10.36
N ILE A 155 -9.24 14.83 -10.26
CA ILE A 155 -9.79 14.10 -9.11
C ILE A 155 -10.61 12.91 -9.59
N GLN A 156 -10.70 11.87 -8.77
CA GLN A 156 -11.61 10.76 -8.98
C GLN A 156 -11.93 10.10 -7.65
N ALA A 157 -13.19 10.18 -7.22
CA ALA A 157 -13.70 9.40 -6.11
C ALA A 157 -14.02 7.98 -6.60
N ASP A 158 -13.30 6.98 -6.08
CA ASP A 158 -13.46 5.59 -6.54
C ASP A 158 -13.11 4.59 -5.45
N TYR A 159 -13.50 3.33 -5.66
CA TYR A 159 -12.91 2.19 -4.97
C TYR A 159 -11.56 1.86 -5.60
N TYR A 160 -10.60 1.52 -4.75
CA TYR A 160 -9.27 1.07 -5.15
C TYR A 160 -9.00 -0.30 -4.57
N VAL A 161 -8.37 -1.16 -5.36
CA VAL A 161 -8.02 -2.52 -4.95
C VAL A 161 -6.52 -2.71 -5.04
N TYR A 162 -5.90 -3.21 -3.99
CA TYR A 162 -4.51 -3.64 -3.98
C TYR A 162 -4.33 -4.93 -3.18
N THR A 163 -3.23 -5.61 -3.44
CA THR A 163 -2.83 -6.82 -2.71
C THR A 163 -1.49 -6.59 -2.02
N VAL A 164 -1.39 -7.05 -0.79
CA VAL A 164 -0.15 -7.17 -0.02
C VAL A 164 0.22 -8.64 0.10
N THR A 165 1.50 -8.96 -0.12
CA THR A 165 2.07 -10.28 0.15
C THR A 165 3.30 -10.13 1.04
N ILE A 166 3.47 -11.05 1.99
CA ILE A 166 4.59 -11.05 2.94
C ILE A 166 5.20 -12.45 2.97
N ASP A 167 6.50 -12.57 2.67
CA ASP A 167 7.27 -13.81 2.87
C ASP A 167 7.62 -13.93 4.36
N LEU A 168 6.77 -14.58 5.16
CA LEU A 168 6.93 -14.65 6.61
C LEU A 168 8.25 -15.31 7.03
N ASP A 169 8.67 -16.36 6.34
CA ASP A 169 9.93 -17.06 6.56
C ASP A 169 11.17 -16.17 6.35
N LYS A 170 11.05 -15.09 5.56
CA LYS A 170 12.16 -14.19 5.21
C LYS A 170 12.22 -12.90 6.02
N VAL A 171 11.19 -12.57 6.80
CA VAL A 171 11.24 -11.41 7.69
C VAL A 171 12.37 -11.61 8.70
N GLY A 172 13.17 -10.58 8.89
CA GLY A 172 14.26 -10.58 9.87
C GLY A 172 15.48 -11.39 9.47
N ILE A 173 15.62 -11.77 8.18
CA ILE A 173 16.79 -12.44 7.63
C ILE A 173 17.36 -11.60 6.50
N ASP A 174 18.66 -11.32 6.53
CA ASP A 174 19.38 -10.70 5.42
C ASP A 174 20.32 -11.73 4.79
N GLU A 175 20.04 -12.12 3.54
CA GLU A 175 20.85 -13.13 2.80
C GLU A 175 22.26 -12.61 2.46
N ASN A 176 22.51 -11.28 2.57
CA ASN A 176 23.83 -10.68 2.38
C ASN A 176 24.69 -10.78 3.63
N ASP A 177 24.12 -11.15 4.78
CA ASP A 177 24.85 -11.35 6.03
C ASP A 177 25.30 -12.80 6.15
N LYS A 178 26.52 -13.08 5.68
CA LYS A 178 27.11 -14.43 5.66
C LYS A 178 27.32 -15.03 7.05
N ASP A 179 27.43 -14.19 8.06
CA ASP A 179 27.71 -14.63 9.44
C ASP A 179 26.44 -14.81 10.27
N SER A 180 25.26 -14.59 9.67
CA SER A 180 23.94 -14.65 10.33
C SER A 180 23.82 -13.74 11.57
N THR A 181 24.70 -12.74 11.68
CA THR A 181 24.74 -11.82 12.82
C THR A 181 23.63 -10.79 12.81
N MET A 182 23.02 -10.60 11.63
CA MET A 182 21.91 -9.64 11.42
C MET A 182 20.51 -10.27 11.54
N GLN A 183 20.44 -11.55 11.94
CA GLN A 183 19.13 -12.16 12.18
C GLN A 183 18.41 -11.52 13.36
N ILE A 184 17.11 -11.37 13.19
CA ILE A 184 16.18 -10.84 14.20
C ILE A 184 15.46 -12.02 14.84
N ASN A 185 15.22 -11.94 16.15
CA ASN A 185 14.47 -12.98 16.85
C ASN A 185 13.00 -13.04 16.42
N ASN A 186 12.35 -14.16 16.63
CA ASN A 186 10.98 -14.41 16.21
C ASN A 186 9.96 -13.42 16.83
N GLN A 187 10.15 -13.02 18.07
CA GLN A 187 9.28 -12.04 18.73
C GLN A 187 9.31 -10.69 17.98
N GLU A 188 10.48 -10.21 17.58
CA GLU A 188 10.61 -8.96 16.83
C GLU A 188 10.09 -9.11 15.39
N ARG A 189 10.23 -10.29 14.75
CA ARG A 189 9.63 -10.59 13.43
C ARG A 189 8.10 -10.48 13.52
N ALA A 190 7.48 -11.15 14.48
CA ALA A 190 6.04 -11.06 14.75
C ALA A 190 5.60 -9.62 14.99
N ARG A 191 6.33 -8.89 15.83
CA ARG A 191 6.05 -7.48 16.12
C ARG A 191 6.04 -6.61 14.86
N ARG A 192 7.02 -6.77 13.97
CA ARG A 192 7.12 -5.99 12.72
C ARG A 192 5.97 -6.27 11.77
N VAL A 193 5.64 -7.53 11.56
CA VAL A 193 4.51 -7.92 10.70
C VAL A 193 3.20 -7.42 11.28
N ASN A 194 2.96 -7.64 12.58
CA ASN A 194 1.74 -7.18 13.26
C ASN A 194 1.61 -5.65 13.25
N LYS A 195 2.72 -4.92 13.38
CA LYS A 195 2.70 -3.47 13.26
C LYS A 195 2.36 -3.00 11.85
N LEU A 196 2.86 -3.68 10.82
CA LEU A 196 2.47 -3.41 9.43
C LEU A 196 0.96 -3.68 9.21
N LEU A 197 0.43 -4.79 9.74
CA LEU A 197 -1.00 -5.09 9.67
C LEU A 197 -1.84 -4.03 10.38
N THR A 198 -1.42 -3.57 11.55
CA THR A 198 -2.06 -2.44 12.25
C THR A 198 -2.00 -1.16 11.42
N THR A 199 -0.85 -0.88 10.77
CA THR A 199 -0.71 0.27 9.88
C THR A 199 -1.68 0.18 8.69
N ILE A 200 -1.83 -0.99 8.08
CA ILE A 200 -2.80 -1.23 7.00
C ILE A 200 -4.23 -1.02 7.49
N GLN A 201 -4.56 -1.54 8.68
CA GLN A 201 -5.89 -1.42 9.29
C GLN A 201 -6.35 0.03 9.46
N TYR A 202 -5.43 0.94 9.78
CA TYR A 202 -5.71 2.34 10.08
C TYR A 202 -5.03 3.30 9.10
N LEU A 203 -4.68 2.82 7.89
CA LEU A 203 -3.93 3.59 6.92
C LEU A 203 -4.67 4.87 6.54
N TYR A 204 -3.96 5.97 6.60
CA TYR A 204 -4.37 7.27 6.09
C TYR A 204 -3.21 7.95 5.38
N ARG A 205 -3.48 9.06 4.73
CA ARG A 205 -2.44 9.95 4.20
C ARG A 205 -2.90 11.40 4.22
N ASP A 206 -1.95 12.30 4.32
CA ASP A 206 -2.19 13.72 4.12
C ASP A 206 -1.93 14.09 2.65
N ILE A 207 -2.95 14.61 1.98
CA ILE A 207 -2.88 14.96 0.57
C ILE A 207 -3.73 16.20 0.29
N ARG A 208 -3.14 17.19 -0.39
CA ARG A 208 -3.87 18.40 -0.82
C ARG A 208 -4.63 19.10 0.31
N GLY A 209 -4.02 19.21 1.49
CA GLY A 209 -4.60 19.90 2.64
C GLY A 209 -5.73 19.15 3.36
N ARG A 210 -5.94 17.87 3.06
CA ARG A 210 -6.87 16.99 3.77
C ARG A 210 -6.20 15.72 4.24
N ARG A 211 -6.76 15.11 5.25
CA ARG A 211 -6.41 13.74 5.67
C ARG A 211 -7.38 12.77 5.01
N GLU A 212 -6.87 11.85 4.22
CA GLU A 212 -7.64 10.87 3.48
C GLU A 212 -7.53 9.50 4.15
N ASP A 213 -8.68 8.89 4.43
CA ASP A 213 -8.82 7.56 5.02
C ASP A 213 -8.62 6.50 3.93
N LEU A 214 -7.65 5.61 4.11
CA LEU A 214 -7.33 4.51 3.20
C LEU A 214 -7.51 3.14 3.86
N LYS A 215 -8.24 3.08 4.98
CA LYS A 215 -8.48 1.82 5.71
C LYS A 215 -9.27 0.82 4.87
N PRO A 216 -9.11 -0.49 5.11
CA PRO A 216 -9.88 -1.51 4.42
C PRO A 216 -11.38 -1.38 4.66
N LEU A 217 -12.17 -1.46 3.60
CA LEU A 217 -13.63 -1.62 3.61
C LEU A 217 -14.03 -3.09 3.38
N PHE A 218 -13.21 -3.79 2.61
CA PHE A 218 -13.24 -5.22 2.40
C PHE A 218 -11.81 -5.73 2.38
N ILE A 219 -11.59 -6.89 2.95
CA ILE A 219 -10.30 -7.57 2.95
C ILE A 219 -10.53 -9.08 2.87
N ILE A 220 -9.72 -9.77 2.07
CA ILE A 220 -9.74 -11.21 1.94
C ILE A 220 -8.32 -11.74 1.87
N GLY A 221 -8.03 -12.80 2.61
CA GLY A 221 -6.71 -13.41 2.61
C GLY A 221 -6.44 -14.23 3.87
N GLY A 222 -5.18 -14.59 4.06
CA GLY A 222 -4.73 -15.42 5.17
C GLY A 222 -3.24 -15.75 5.07
N ILE A 223 -2.83 -16.82 5.76
CA ILE A 223 -1.47 -17.37 5.73
C ILE A 223 -1.50 -18.71 4.99
N TYR A 224 -0.59 -18.85 4.02
CA TYR A 224 -0.58 -19.98 3.08
C TYR A 224 0.84 -20.55 2.95
N ASP A 225 0.94 -21.86 2.67
CA ASP A 225 2.21 -22.49 2.27
C ASP A 225 2.61 -22.07 0.85
N ILE A 226 1.63 -21.78 0.00
CA ILE A 226 1.82 -21.28 -1.37
C ILE A 226 1.69 -19.75 -1.36
N LYS A 227 2.79 -19.04 -1.66
CA LYS A 227 2.88 -17.58 -1.61
C LYS A 227 2.28 -16.89 -2.85
N ASN A 228 1.08 -17.27 -3.24
CA ASN A 228 0.39 -16.71 -4.39
C ASN A 228 -0.63 -15.64 -3.95
N PRO A 229 -0.73 -14.48 -4.61
CA PRO A 229 -1.77 -13.50 -4.37
C PRO A 229 -3.13 -13.94 -4.95
N PHE A 230 -3.73 -15.00 -4.40
CA PHE A 230 -4.90 -15.72 -4.94
C PHE A 230 -6.07 -14.83 -5.35
N PHE A 231 -6.26 -13.68 -4.70
CA PHE A 231 -7.42 -12.82 -4.91
C PHE A 231 -7.09 -11.51 -5.65
N GLU A 232 -5.84 -11.32 -6.12
CA GLU A 232 -5.39 -10.07 -6.75
C GLU A 232 -6.20 -9.72 -8.00
N ASN A 233 -6.53 -10.73 -8.81
CA ASN A 233 -7.25 -10.56 -10.06
C ASN A 233 -8.77 -10.82 -9.95
N GLU A 234 -9.25 -11.27 -8.79
CA GLU A 234 -10.62 -11.72 -8.59
C GLU A 234 -11.47 -10.69 -7.84
N VAL A 235 -10.83 -9.87 -7.02
CA VAL A 235 -11.51 -8.82 -6.26
C VAL A 235 -11.67 -7.58 -7.11
N HIS A 236 -12.92 -7.32 -7.50
CA HIS A 236 -13.31 -6.14 -8.28
C HIS A 236 -14.54 -5.49 -7.67
N VAL A 237 -14.71 -4.18 -7.91
CA VAL A 237 -15.93 -3.44 -7.58
C VAL A 237 -16.51 -2.83 -8.85
N ASN A 238 -17.67 -3.31 -9.28
CA ASN A 238 -18.36 -2.79 -10.46
C ASN A 238 -19.66 -2.10 -10.06
N LYS A 239 -19.78 -0.80 -10.34
CA LYS A 239 -20.96 0.03 -10.00
C LYS A 239 -21.40 -0.11 -8.53
N GLY A 240 -20.42 -0.29 -7.63
CA GLY A 240 -20.62 -0.46 -6.19
C GLY A 240 -20.94 -1.89 -5.75
N ASN A 241 -20.88 -2.89 -6.61
CA ASN A 241 -21.02 -4.30 -6.28
C ASN A 241 -19.66 -4.99 -6.27
N LEU A 242 -19.36 -5.72 -5.20
CA LEU A 242 -18.18 -6.58 -5.10
C LEU A 242 -18.39 -7.86 -5.94
N SER A 243 -17.33 -8.37 -6.57
CA SER A 243 -17.30 -9.56 -7.42
C SER A 243 -17.38 -10.87 -6.64
N VAL A 244 -18.49 -11.16 -5.99
CA VAL A 244 -18.66 -12.33 -5.10
C VAL A 244 -18.44 -13.65 -5.87
N GLU A 245 -18.96 -13.78 -7.09
CA GLU A 245 -18.85 -15.03 -7.86
C GLU A 245 -17.40 -15.38 -8.24
N SER A 246 -16.58 -14.39 -8.64
CA SER A 246 -15.16 -14.62 -8.92
C SER A 246 -14.41 -15.08 -7.68
N ILE A 247 -14.69 -14.46 -6.54
CA ILE A 247 -14.09 -14.83 -5.25
C ILE A 247 -14.48 -16.28 -4.88
N LYS A 248 -15.76 -16.64 -5.01
CA LYS A 248 -16.24 -18.00 -4.74
C LYS A 248 -15.56 -19.05 -5.60
N SER A 249 -15.35 -18.76 -6.89
CA SER A 249 -14.66 -19.70 -7.77
C SER A 249 -13.24 -20.05 -7.28
N ILE A 250 -12.53 -19.10 -6.68
CA ILE A 250 -11.23 -19.39 -6.05
C ILE A 250 -11.40 -20.20 -4.76
N LEU A 251 -12.44 -19.90 -3.98
CA LEU A 251 -12.75 -20.62 -2.73
C LEU A 251 -13.33 -22.03 -2.94
N GLU A 252 -13.57 -22.46 -4.19
CA GLU A 252 -13.85 -23.88 -4.50
C GLU A 252 -12.64 -24.78 -4.23
N ASP A 253 -11.42 -24.24 -4.31
CA ASP A 253 -10.22 -24.93 -3.85
C ASP A 253 -10.23 -25.00 -2.32
N LYS A 254 -10.33 -26.23 -1.81
CA LYS A 254 -10.43 -26.52 -0.38
C LYS A 254 -9.23 -25.99 0.43
N TYR A 255 -8.03 -26.13 -0.13
CA TYR A 255 -6.80 -25.61 0.51
C TYR A 255 -6.87 -24.09 0.68
N ILE A 256 -7.31 -23.37 -0.36
CA ILE A 256 -7.44 -21.92 -0.32
C ILE A 256 -8.54 -21.54 0.67
N ALA A 257 -9.71 -22.19 0.60
CA ALA A 257 -10.85 -21.88 1.47
C ALA A 257 -10.54 -22.05 2.97
N GLU A 258 -9.85 -23.15 3.34
CA GLU A 258 -9.48 -23.45 4.72
C GLU A 258 -8.49 -22.44 5.35
N ASN A 259 -7.70 -21.75 4.50
CA ASN A 259 -6.68 -20.80 4.93
C ASN A 259 -7.09 -19.33 4.69
N THR A 260 -8.33 -19.08 4.26
CA THR A 260 -8.82 -17.74 3.91
C THR A 260 -9.90 -17.27 4.86
N SER A 261 -9.76 -16.04 5.32
CA SER A 261 -10.79 -15.30 6.03
C SER A 261 -11.23 -14.08 5.22
N VAL A 262 -12.43 -13.56 5.53
CA VAL A 262 -13.01 -12.38 4.88
C VAL A 262 -13.41 -11.36 5.92
N GLY A 263 -12.97 -10.12 5.75
CA GLY A 263 -13.34 -8.97 6.57
C GLY A 263 -14.20 -7.98 5.78
N LEU A 264 -15.27 -7.47 6.38
CA LEU A 264 -16.21 -6.54 5.73
C LEU A 264 -16.60 -5.41 6.68
N VAL A 265 -16.67 -4.20 6.13
CA VAL A 265 -17.41 -3.07 6.72
C VAL A 265 -18.82 -3.09 6.15
N ASN A 266 -19.83 -3.26 7.01
CA ASN A 266 -21.22 -3.40 6.57
C ASN A 266 -21.78 -2.14 5.90
N ASN A 267 -22.70 -2.34 4.97
CA ASN A 267 -23.47 -1.28 4.27
C ASN A 267 -22.62 -0.36 3.39
N ILE A 268 -21.50 -0.85 2.89
CA ILE A 268 -20.63 -0.13 1.95
C ILE A 268 -20.93 -0.52 0.51
N PHE A 269 -21.07 -1.82 0.24
CA PHE A 269 -21.34 -2.34 -1.10
C PHE A 269 -22.84 -2.50 -1.35
N LYS A 270 -23.26 -2.29 -2.60
CA LYS A 270 -24.68 -2.46 -2.95
C LYS A 270 -25.19 -3.89 -2.79
N ASN A 271 -24.30 -4.88 -2.94
CA ASN A 271 -24.61 -6.30 -2.76
C ASN A 271 -24.18 -6.84 -1.38
N ASP A 272 -24.25 -6.03 -0.34
CA ASP A 272 -23.81 -6.34 1.02
C ASP A 272 -24.44 -7.65 1.55
N GLU A 273 -25.74 -7.85 1.31
CA GLU A 273 -26.43 -9.06 1.74
C GLU A 273 -25.95 -10.33 1.01
N GLN A 274 -25.59 -10.22 -0.28
CA GLN A 274 -24.97 -11.31 -1.02
C GLN A 274 -23.59 -11.63 -0.43
N ILE A 275 -22.77 -10.62 -0.18
CA ILE A 275 -21.43 -10.80 0.43
C ILE A 275 -21.54 -11.52 1.77
N LYS A 276 -22.45 -11.10 2.63
CA LYS A 276 -22.67 -11.74 3.95
C LYS A 276 -23.11 -13.20 3.81
N LYS A 277 -24.05 -13.46 2.93
CA LYS A 277 -24.61 -14.80 2.73
C LYS A 277 -23.60 -15.78 2.14
N GLU A 278 -22.79 -15.32 1.17
CA GLU A 278 -21.97 -16.21 0.34
C GLU A 278 -20.51 -16.28 0.75
N LEU A 279 -19.97 -15.23 1.39
CA LEU A 279 -18.59 -15.19 1.86
C LEU A 279 -18.44 -15.26 3.39
N ASN A 280 -19.55 -15.20 4.13
CA ASN A 280 -19.58 -15.27 5.61
C ASN A 280 -18.50 -14.41 6.29
N PRO A 281 -18.44 -13.10 6.01
CA PRO A 281 -17.37 -12.23 6.49
C PRO A 281 -17.52 -11.97 8.00
N VAL A 282 -16.37 -11.76 8.66
CA VAL A 282 -16.30 -11.11 9.97
C VAL A 282 -16.13 -9.58 9.79
N SER A 283 -16.14 -8.82 10.88
CA SER A 283 -15.75 -7.41 10.79
C SER A 283 -14.27 -7.28 10.40
N VAL A 284 -13.89 -6.20 9.69
CA VAL A 284 -12.48 -5.93 9.37
C VAL A 284 -11.60 -5.93 10.62
N THR A 285 -12.09 -5.40 11.75
CA THR A 285 -11.35 -5.41 13.01
C THR A 285 -11.09 -6.83 13.51
N LYS A 286 -12.08 -7.71 13.44
CA LYS A 286 -11.93 -9.11 13.84
C LYS A 286 -11.00 -9.86 12.90
N PHE A 287 -11.14 -9.67 11.59
CA PHE A 287 -10.23 -10.23 10.59
C PHE A 287 -8.76 -9.87 10.89
N MET A 288 -8.50 -8.58 11.14
CA MET A 288 -7.14 -8.12 11.43
C MET A 288 -6.59 -8.70 12.73
N GLN A 289 -7.42 -8.83 13.76
CA GLN A 289 -7.01 -9.46 15.01
C GLN A 289 -6.66 -10.93 14.82
N GLU A 290 -7.52 -11.71 14.16
CA GLU A 290 -7.27 -13.12 13.86
C GLU A 290 -6.01 -13.32 13.01
N LEU A 291 -5.78 -12.45 12.03
CA LEU A 291 -4.58 -12.51 11.19
C LEU A 291 -3.31 -12.20 12.00
N GLN A 292 -3.35 -11.21 12.92
CA GLN A 292 -2.23 -10.87 13.80
C GLN A 292 -1.93 -11.99 14.81
N ASP A 293 -2.97 -12.65 15.32
CA ASP A 293 -2.83 -13.79 16.20
C ASP A 293 -2.15 -14.97 15.47
N SER A 294 -2.58 -15.27 14.23
CA SER A 294 -1.96 -16.29 13.39
C SER A 294 -0.49 -15.98 13.03
N VAL A 295 -0.15 -14.71 12.80
CA VAL A 295 1.25 -14.27 12.62
C VAL A 295 2.06 -14.51 13.89
N SER A 296 1.50 -14.20 15.05
CA SER A 296 2.18 -14.39 16.33
C SER A 296 2.41 -15.88 16.63
N GLU A 297 1.44 -16.72 16.35
CA GLU A 297 1.53 -18.18 16.46
C GLU A 297 2.63 -18.74 15.55
N TYR A 298 2.63 -18.35 14.27
CA TYR A 298 3.65 -18.78 13.29
C TYR A 298 5.09 -18.49 13.76
N TYR A 299 5.33 -17.40 14.45
CA TYR A 299 6.67 -17.07 14.95
C TYR A 299 6.96 -17.62 16.35
N THR A 300 5.98 -18.24 17.02
CA THR A 300 6.18 -18.87 18.33
C THR A 300 6.67 -20.32 18.18
N ASP A 301 6.23 -21.01 17.12
CA ASP A 301 6.63 -22.36 16.75
C ASP A 301 8.06 -22.40 16.15
#